data_e127b0481e659f5d03442d3fec06a775
#
_entry.id   e127b0481e659f5d03442d3fec06a775
#
_cell.length_a   1.000
_cell.length_b   1.000
_cell.length_c   1.000
_cell.angle_alpha   90.00
_cell.angle_beta   90.00
_cell.angle_gamma   90.00
#
_symmetry.space_group_name_H-M   'P 1'
#
loop_
_entity.id
_entity.type
_entity.pdbx_description
1 polymer ?
#
loop_
_entity_poly.entity_id
_entity_poly.type
_entity_poly.pdbx_seq_one_letter_code
_entity_poly.pdbx_strand_id
1 'polypeptide(L)'
;MAQDEKAVMALLRAFGKAFNAGDVDGILACVTEDFEWRLAEGPDTPDGRIVRGKEAVRQALAERAAAIESVRFSETEVFIAGDAVIGRFRATGRYRSGAPLDVRGVDVYAIRDGKIAVKDSYWKCIG
;
A
#
# COMPACT_ATOMS: atom_id res chain seq x y z
N MET A 1 1.66 -9.86 -21.50
CA MET A 1 0.22 -10.13 -21.52
C MET A 1 -0.54 -9.01 -20.83
N ALA A 2 -1.67 -8.64 -21.40
CA ALA A 2 -2.51 -7.62 -20.78
C ALA A 2 -3.10 -8.13 -19.46
N GLN A 3 -3.18 -7.28 -18.46
CA GLN A 3 -3.85 -7.58 -17.20
C GLN A 3 -5.35 -7.73 -17.46
N ASP A 4 -6.01 -8.62 -16.72
CA ASP A 4 -7.46 -8.64 -16.67
C ASP A 4 -7.91 -7.47 -15.80
N GLU A 5 -8.39 -6.41 -16.44
CA GLU A 5 -8.75 -5.17 -15.75
C GLU A 5 -9.79 -5.37 -14.65
N LYS A 6 -10.81 -6.19 -14.89
CA LYS A 6 -11.83 -6.48 -13.88
C LYS A 6 -11.25 -7.16 -12.66
N ALA A 7 -10.39 -8.17 -12.88
CA ALA A 7 -9.75 -8.90 -11.79
C ALA A 7 -8.80 -7.98 -11.00
N VAL A 8 -8.02 -7.16 -11.71
CA VAL A 8 -7.11 -6.18 -11.08
C VAL A 8 -7.90 -5.18 -10.24
N MET A 9 -8.98 -4.62 -10.78
CA MET A 9 -9.80 -3.67 -10.04
C MET A 9 -10.44 -4.29 -8.80
N ALA A 10 -10.91 -5.54 -8.90
CA ALA A 10 -11.46 -6.26 -7.75
C ALA A 10 -10.39 -6.52 -6.68
N LEU A 11 -9.19 -6.91 -7.10
CA LEU A 11 -8.05 -7.15 -6.21
C LEU A 11 -7.68 -5.86 -5.47
N LEU A 12 -7.51 -4.75 -6.18
CA LEU A 12 -7.13 -3.47 -5.58
C LEU A 12 -8.22 -2.95 -4.65
N ARG A 13 -9.48 -3.17 -4.99
CA ARG A 13 -10.61 -2.79 -4.13
C ARG A 13 -10.61 -3.57 -2.82
N ALA A 14 -10.39 -4.89 -2.90
CA ALA A 14 -10.31 -5.74 -1.71
C ALA A 14 -9.13 -5.35 -0.83
N PHE A 15 -7.98 -5.07 -1.45
CA PHE A 15 -6.78 -4.66 -0.75
C PHE A 15 -6.97 -3.31 -0.03
N GLY A 16 -7.55 -2.32 -0.71
CA GLY A 16 -7.83 -1.01 -0.14
C GLY A 16 -8.82 -1.08 1.03
N LYS A 17 -9.85 -1.91 0.89
CA LYS A 17 -10.83 -2.13 1.97
C LYS A 17 -10.15 -2.73 3.20
N ALA A 18 -9.28 -3.72 3.00
CA ALA A 18 -8.56 -4.35 4.09
C ALA A 18 -7.60 -3.36 4.78
N PHE A 19 -6.92 -2.52 4.01
CA PHE A 19 -6.05 -1.47 4.56
C PHE A 19 -6.84 -0.47 5.41
N ASN A 20 -7.97 0.02 4.91
CA ASN A 20 -8.81 0.97 5.66
C ASN A 20 -9.42 0.36 6.93
N ALA A 21 -9.64 -0.94 6.93
CA ALA A 21 -10.20 -1.65 8.09
C ALA A 21 -9.12 -2.10 9.09
N GLY A 22 -7.84 -2.00 8.73
CA GLY A 22 -6.75 -2.55 9.52
C GLY A 22 -6.79 -4.07 9.58
N ASP A 23 -7.35 -4.70 8.55
CA ASP A 23 -7.49 -6.15 8.45
C ASP A 23 -6.22 -6.77 7.86
N VAL A 24 -5.28 -7.12 8.73
CA VAL A 24 -3.97 -7.64 8.33
C VAL A 24 -4.11 -8.92 7.51
N ASP A 25 -4.95 -9.85 7.95
CA ASP A 25 -5.13 -11.11 7.22
C ASP A 25 -5.75 -10.86 5.83
N GLY A 26 -6.69 -9.91 5.72
CA GLY A 26 -7.25 -9.50 4.44
C GLY A 26 -6.22 -8.88 3.51
N ILE A 27 -5.33 -8.05 4.05
CA ILE A 27 -4.20 -7.47 3.29
C ILE A 27 -3.32 -8.59 2.76
N LEU A 28 -2.90 -9.51 3.62
CA LEU A 28 -1.98 -10.58 3.26
C LEU A 28 -2.60 -11.59 2.29
N ALA A 29 -3.92 -11.74 2.31
CA ALA A 29 -4.63 -12.59 1.36
C ALA A 29 -4.55 -12.06 -0.08
N CYS A 30 -4.27 -10.77 -0.26
CA CYS A 30 -4.20 -10.12 -1.57
C CYS A 30 -2.80 -10.15 -2.19
N VAL A 31 -1.79 -10.62 -1.45
CA VAL A 31 -0.39 -10.50 -1.88
C VAL A 31 0.27 -11.87 -2.11
N THR A 32 1.35 -11.86 -2.91
CA THR A 32 2.16 -13.08 -3.12
C THR A 32 2.97 -13.42 -1.87
N GLU A 33 3.46 -14.67 -1.79
CA GLU A 33 4.30 -15.09 -0.66
C GLU A 33 5.59 -14.26 -0.55
N ASP A 34 6.16 -13.86 -1.68
CA ASP A 34 7.37 -13.06 -1.76
C ASP A 34 7.09 -11.57 -1.91
N PHE A 35 5.90 -11.12 -1.53
CA PHE A 35 5.46 -9.73 -1.67
C PHE A 35 6.50 -8.75 -1.11
N GLU A 36 6.75 -7.69 -1.88
CA GLU A 36 7.66 -6.62 -1.48
C GLU A 36 6.88 -5.31 -1.33
N TRP A 37 6.93 -4.75 -0.11
CA TRP A 37 6.35 -3.45 0.19
C TRP A 37 7.50 -2.44 0.32
N ARG A 38 7.51 -1.46 -0.57
CA ARG A 38 8.46 -0.35 -0.55
C ARG A 38 7.76 0.86 0.03
N LEU A 39 8.07 1.17 1.30
CA LEU A 39 7.45 2.28 1.99
C LEU A 39 8.04 3.60 1.47
N ALA A 40 7.23 4.67 1.58
CA ALA A 40 7.59 5.98 1.05
C ALA A 40 8.80 6.61 1.72
N GLU A 41 9.09 6.21 2.95
CA GLU A 41 10.21 6.74 3.74
C GLU A 41 11.00 5.61 4.36
N GLY A 42 12.30 5.80 4.50
CA GLY A 42 13.16 4.83 5.15
C GLY A 42 14.61 4.94 4.71
N PRO A 43 15.47 4.09 5.30
CA PRO A 43 16.92 4.18 5.09
C PRO A 43 17.43 3.47 3.84
N ASP A 44 16.58 2.78 3.09
CA ASP A 44 17.01 1.94 1.96
C ASP A 44 17.04 2.74 0.65
N THR A 45 18.07 3.57 0.48
CA THR A 45 18.25 4.40 -0.71
C THR A 45 18.38 3.53 -1.97
N PRO A 46 17.68 3.84 -3.07
CA PRO A 46 16.74 4.97 -3.27
C PRO A 46 15.28 4.61 -2.99
N ASP A 47 14.99 3.46 -2.42
CA ASP A 47 13.65 2.84 -2.41
C ASP A 47 12.84 3.10 -1.12
N GLY A 48 13.34 3.89 -0.18
CA GLY A 48 12.69 4.13 1.10
C GLY A 48 12.99 3.00 2.09
N ARG A 49 11.99 2.24 2.47
CA ARG A 49 12.17 1.03 3.29
C ARG A 49 11.58 -0.16 2.54
N ILE A 50 12.37 -1.20 2.36
CA ILE A 50 11.94 -2.40 1.66
C ILE A 50 11.59 -3.48 2.69
N VAL A 51 10.35 -3.97 2.63
CA VAL A 51 9.85 -5.04 3.50
C VAL A 51 9.44 -6.20 2.61
N ARG A 52 10.07 -7.36 2.77
CA ARG A 52 9.84 -8.54 1.93
C ARG A 52 9.23 -9.69 2.72
N GLY A 53 8.24 -10.32 2.10
CA GLY A 53 7.59 -11.51 2.64
C GLY A 53 6.45 -11.18 3.59
N LYS A 54 5.50 -12.09 3.71
CA LYS A 54 4.27 -11.86 4.49
C LYS A 54 4.54 -11.62 5.97
N GLU A 55 5.49 -12.33 6.54
CA GLU A 55 5.78 -12.20 7.97
C GLU A 55 6.38 -10.82 8.29
N ALA A 56 7.34 -10.37 7.48
CA ALA A 56 7.93 -9.04 7.64
C ALA A 56 6.89 -7.93 7.42
N VAL A 57 5.98 -8.13 6.48
CA VAL A 57 4.89 -7.18 6.20
C VAL A 57 3.92 -7.12 7.39
N ARG A 58 3.58 -8.27 7.98
CA ARG A 58 2.74 -8.33 9.18
C ARG A 58 3.36 -7.50 10.31
N GLN A 59 4.66 -7.67 10.53
CA GLN A 59 5.39 -6.92 11.55
C GLN A 59 5.41 -5.42 11.25
N ALA A 60 5.66 -5.04 10.00
CA ALA A 60 5.65 -3.63 9.58
C ALA A 60 4.27 -2.98 9.76
N LEU A 61 3.19 -3.71 9.50
CA LEU A 61 1.83 -3.24 9.74
C LEU A 61 1.55 -3.04 11.23
N ALA A 62 2.08 -3.91 12.09
CA ALA A 62 1.96 -3.77 13.54
C ALA A 62 2.71 -2.52 14.04
N GLU A 63 3.93 -2.29 13.53
CA GLU A 63 4.71 -1.09 13.85
C GLU A 63 3.97 0.17 13.42
N ARG A 64 3.36 0.15 12.24
CA ARG A 64 2.58 1.27 11.71
C ARG A 64 1.36 1.55 12.60
N ALA A 65 0.65 0.52 13.03
CA ALA A 65 -0.49 0.65 13.93
C ALA A 65 -0.09 1.25 15.28
N ALA A 66 1.14 1.00 15.73
CA ALA A 66 1.67 1.59 16.95
C ALA A 66 2.05 3.08 16.79
N ALA A 67 2.38 3.52 15.57
CA ALA A 67 2.80 4.89 15.29
C ALA A 67 1.65 5.79 14.83
N ILE A 68 0.65 5.23 14.17
CA ILE A 68 -0.46 5.96 13.58
C ILE A 68 -1.75 5.58 14.30
N GLU A 69 -2.40 6.57 14.90
CA GLU A 69 -3.66 6.36 15.62
C GLU A 69 -4.80 6.03 14.67
N SER A 70 -4.89 6.77 13.57
CA SER A 70 -5.90 6.55 12.55
C SER A 70 -5.37 6.93 11.18
N VAL A 71 -5.75 6.17 10.17
CA VAL A 71 -5.45 6.49 8.77
C VAL A 71 -6.60 6.01 7.89
N ARG A 72 -6.97 6.85 6.94
CA ARG A 72 -7.99 6.52 5.94
C ARG A 72 -7.48 6.91 4.58
N PHE A 73 -7.55 5.98 3.65
CA PHE A 73 -7.27 6.23 2.24
C PHE A 73 -8.58 6.56 1.53
N SER A 74 -8.59 7.65 0.80
CA SER A 74 -9.76 8.18 0.11
C SER A 74 -9.36 8.78 -1.23
N GLU A 75 -10.35 9.23 -2.01
CA GLU A 75 -10.14 9.83 -3.33
C GLU A 75 -9.29 8.92 -4.23
N THR A 76 -9.50 7.61 -4.13
CA THR A 76 -8.68 6.62 -4.80
C THR A 76 -9.06 6.50 -6.26
N GLU A 77 -8.05 6.56 -7.14
CA GLU A 77 -8.19 6.30 -8.57
C GLU A 77 -7.15 5.27 -8.98
N VAL A 78 -7.57 4.31 -9.80
CA VAL A 78 -6.69 3.24 -10.27
C VAL A 78 -6.52 3.36 -11.77
N PHE A 79 -5.26 3.32 -12.22
CA PHE A 79 -4.89 3.39 -13.63
C PHE A 79 -4.09 2.14 -13.99
N ILE A 80 -4.43 1.50 -15.10
CA ILE A 80 -3.70 0.35 -15.61
C ILE A 80 -2.92 0.80 -16.83
N ALA A 81 -1.60 0.68 -16.77
CA ALA A 81 -0.70 1.11 -17.83
C ALA A 81 0.24 -0.05 -18.18
N GLY A 82 -0.17 -0.88 -19.15
CA GLY A 82 0.57 -2.08 -19.52
C GLY A 82 0.64 -3.04 -18.34
N ASP A 83 1.86 -3.36 -17.89
CA ASP A 83 2.07 -4.25 -16.76
C ASP A 83 2.06 -3.53 -15.41
N ALA A 84 2.03 -2.20 -15.42
CA ALA A 84 1.98 -1.42 -14.19
C ALA A 84 0.56 -1.07 -13.80
N VAL A 85 0.27 -1.10 -12.52
CA VAL A 85 -1.00 -0.63 -11.97
C VAL A 85 -0.68 0.48 -10.99
N ILE A 86 -1.35 1.62 -11.15
CA ILE A 86 -1.08 2.82 -10.35
C ILE A 86 -2.34 3.17 -9.57
N GLY A 87 -2.20 3.28 -8.24
CA GLY A 87 -3.26 3.77 -7.37
C GLY A 87 -2.92 5.15 -6.84
N ARG A 88 -3.72 6.15 -7.16
CA ARG A 88 -3.57 7.50 -6.62
C ARG A 88 -4.56 7.67 -5.48
N PHE A 89 -4.15 8.34 -4.40
CA PHE A 89 -4.97 8.45 -3.20
C PHE A 89 -4.66 9.70 -2.38
N ARG A 90 -5.54 9.98 -1.43
CA ARG A 90 -5.28 10.87 -0.31
C ARG A 90 -5.30 10.03 0.96
N ALA A 91 -4.32 10.24 1.85
CA ALA A 91 -4.29 9.60 3.16
C ALA A 91 -4.48 10.65 4.23
N THR A 92 -5.49 10.47 5.07
CA THR A 92 -5.81 11.38 6.17
C THR A 92 -5.90 10.61 7.46
N GLY A 93 -5.59 11.29 8.57
CA GLY A 93 -5.64 10.67 9.88
C GLY A 93 -4.83 11.43 10.91
N ARG A 94 -4.29 10.68 11.87
CA ARG A 94 -3.55 11.27 12.98
C ARG A 94 -2.48 10.30 13.46
N TYR A 95 -1.30 10.83 13.69
CA TYR A 95 -0.24 10.10 14.38
C TYR A 95 -0.54 10.04 15.88
N ARG A 96 0.00 9.04 16.57
CA ARG A 96 -0.18 8.92 18.01
C ARG A 96 0.45 10.07 18.77
N SER A 97 1.39 10.77 18.17
CA SER A 97 1.94 12.03 18.71
C SER A 97 0.94 13.17 18.74
N GLY A 98 -0.19 13.04 18.06
CA GLY A 98 -1.19 14.08 17.90
C GLY A 98 -1.06 14.89 16.61
N ALA A 99 0.03 14.70 15.86
CA ALA A 99 0.23 15.40 14.60
C ALA A 99 -0.76 14.90 13.54
N PRO A 100 -1.28 15.79 12.69
CA PRO A 100 -2.19 15.39 11.62
C PRO A 100 -1.43 14.69 10.50
N LEU A 101 -2.08 13.71 9.86
CA LEU A 101 -1.63 13.09 8.63
C LEU A 101 -2.59 13.54 7.53
N ASP A 102 -2.07 14.22 6.52
CA ASP A 102 -2.85 14.63 5.35
C ASP A 102 -1.91 14.77 4.16
N VAL A 103 -1.84 13.73 3.35
CA VAL A 103 -0.92 13.66 2.21
C VAL A 103 -1.61 13.09 0.98
N ARG A 104 -1.07 13.42 -0.18
CA ARG A 104 -1.41 12.72 -1.43
C ARG A 104 -0.27 11.81 -1.81
N GLY A 105 -0.62 10.68 -2.40
CA GLY A 105 0.38 9.72 -2.83
C GLY A 105 -0.06 8.89 -4.01
N VAL A 106 0.88 8.12 -4.51
CA VAL A 106 0.62 7.09 -5.51
C VAL A 106 1.35 5.82 -5.07
N ASP A 107 0.72 4.70 -5.36
CA ASP A 107 1.35 3.40 -5.25
C ASP A 107 1.52 2.83 -6.66
N VAL A 108 2.69 2.29 -6.94
CA VAL A 108 2.94 1.55 -8.17
C VAL A 108 2.94 0.08 -7.81
N TYR A 109 2.00 -0.67 -8.39
CA TYR A 109 1.82 -2.08 -8.10
C TYR A 109 2.31 -2.96 -9.24
N ALA A 110 2.92 -4.09 -8.90
CA ALA A 110 3.13 -5.20 -9.82
C ALA A 110 2.20 -6.34 -9.44
N ILE A 111 1.49 -6.87 -10.42
CA ILE A 111 0.54 -7.96 -10.21
C ILE A 111 1.11 -9.23 -10.84
N ARG A 112 1.06 -10.33 -10.10
CA ARG A 112 1.51 -11.64 -10.57
C ARG A 112 0.56 -12.72 -10.06
N ASP A 113 0.08 -13.55 -10.98
CA ASP A 113 -0.83 -14.66 -10.66
C ASP A 113 -2.06 -14.24 -9.86
N GLY A 114 -2.64 -13.09 -10.21
CA GLY A 114 -3.84 -12.58 -9.56
C GLY A 114 -3.62 -12.00 -8.17
N LYS A 115 -2.37 -11.79 -7.78
CA LYS A 115 -2.00 -11.23 -6.48
C LYS A 115 -1.06 -10.04 -6.66
N ILE A 116 -0.95 -9.21 -5.63
CA ILE A 116 -0.02 -8.08 -5.61
C ILE A 116 1.36 -8.61 -5.23
N ALA A 117 2.34 -8.45 -6.13
CA ALA A 117 3.72 -8.86 -5.88
C ALA A 117 4.58 -7.73 -5.32
N VAL A 118 4.29 -6.48 -5.72
CA VAL A 118 5.01 -5.28 -5.25
C VAL A 118 4.02 -4.16 -4.99
N LYS A 119 4.21 -3.46 -3.90
CA LYS A 119 3.54 -2.19 -3.60
C LYS A 119 4.63 -1.16 -3.34
N ASP A 120 4.82 -0.24 -4.28
CA ASP A 120 5.86 0.79 -4.23
C ASP A 120 5.19 2.14 -4.00
N SER A 121 5.35 2.68 -2.79
CA SER A 121 4.61 3.85 -2.31
C SER A 121 5.42 5.13 -2.44
N TYR A 122 4.78 6.17 -2.97
CA TYR A 122 5.34 7.51 -3.11
C TYR A 122 4.35 8.50 -2.49
N TRP A 123 4.80 9.22 -1.47
CA TRP A 123 3.96 10.21 -0.78
C TRP A 123 4.55 11.60 -0.97
N LYS A 124 3.68 12.62 -1.05
CA LYS A 124 4.14 14.00 -0.96
C LYS A 124 4.52 14.27 0.48
N CYS A 125 5.78 14.57 0.69
CA CYS A 125 6.28 14.98 2.00
C CYS A 125 6.02 16.46 2.18
N ILE A 126 5.35 16.81 3.28
CA ILE A 126 4.99 18.20 3.60
C ILE A 126 5.87 18.60 4.78
N GLY A 127 6.73 19.56 4.52
CA GLY A 127 7.66 20.05 5.55
C GLY A 127 7.16 21.25 6.31
#